data_9eaaf8a9b1d83c31904390bd6b8e1ed3
#
_entry.id   9eaaf8a9b1d83c31904390bd6b8e1ed3
#
_cell.length_a   1.000
_cell.length_b   1.000
_cell.length_c   1.000
_cell.angle_alpha   90.00
_cell.angle_beta   90.00
_cell.angle_gamma   90.00
#
_symmetry.space_group_name_H-M   'P 1'
#
loop_
_entity.id
_entity.type
_entity.pdbx_description
1 polymer ?
#
loop_
_entity_poly.entity_id
_entity_poly.type
_entity_poly.pdbx_seq_one_letter_code
_entity_poly.pdbx_strand_id
1 'polypeptide(L)'
;MTWARGVLLGSFAMLCMLTWAQTFSLQVENDSLAYLVLKTDSTTDRWRLAFPVYRLCVGDVDGDGSVDAMVGVVKATRFDKTIARRLFIFKNHRGRIRPLWMGSRLGGILHDFRFVDGHVVSLQATTDGRYVVLEHEWRKFGLGARRFLAKGVSLDEAMAVFDIEN
;
A
#
# COMPACT_ATOMS: atom_id res chain seq x y z
N MET A 1 24.43 47.07 -46.14
CA MET A 1 23.88 45.70 -46.08
C MET A 1 23.99 45.21 -44.63
N THR A 2 22.91 45.41 -43.88
CA THR A 2 22.87 45.02 -42.42
C THR A 2 21.81 43.95 -42.25
N TRP A 3 22.26 42.74 -41.84
CA TRP A 3 21.37 41.60 -41.54
C TRP A 3 20.94 41.67 -40.07
N ALA A 4 19.64 41.90 -39.86
CA ALA A 4 19.05 41.79 -38.53
C ALA A 4 18.80 40.31 -38.18
N ARG A 5 19.43 39.82 -37.11
CA ARG A 5 19.13 38.51 -36.50
C ARG A 5 17.95 38.66 -35.57
N GLY A 6 16.80 38.11 -35.97
CA GLY A 6 15.64 37.97 -35.10
C GLY A 6 15.89 36.85 -34.07
N VAL A 7 15.83 37.20 -32.79
CA VAL A 7 15.84 36.25 -31.67
C VAL A 7 14.40 35.82 -31.41
N LEU A 8 14.07 34.57 -31.74
CA LEU A 8 12.80 33.95 -31.34
C LEU A 8 12.90 33.59 -29.85
N LEU A 9 12.25 34.34 -29.00
CA LEU A 9 11.99 34.00 -27.62
C LEU A 9 10.88 32.93 -27.57
N GLY A 10 11.28 31.68 -27.45
CA GLY A 10 10.37 30.59 -27.19
C GLY A 10 9.81 30.67 -25.77
N SER A 11 8.54 31.04 -25.65
CA SER A 11 7.82 31.04 -24.39
C SER A 11 7.58 29.56 -23.94
N PHE A 12 8.37 29.10 -22.99
CA PHE A 12 8.19 27.76 -22.38
C PHE A 12 7.04 27.90 -21.37
N ALA A 13 5.83 27.57 -21.79
CA ALA A 13 4.68 27.46 -20.87
C ALA A 13 4.92 26.28 -19.94
N MET A 14 5.36 26.59 -18.72
CA MET A 14 5.47 25.62 -17.63
C MET A 14 4.05 25.22 -17.21
N LEU A 15 3.58 24.08 -17.74
CA LEU A 15 2.31 23.48 -17.37
C LEU A 15 2.43 23.01 -15.91
N CYS A 16 1.97 23.83 -14.97
CA CYS A 16 1.86 23.47 -13.57
C CYS A 16 0.77 22.39 -13.46
N MET A 17 1.17 21.11 -13.41
CA MET A 17 0.27 20.02 -13.08
C MET A 17 -0.19 20.21 -11.64
N LEU A 18 -1.42 20.66 -11.45
CA LEU A 18 -2.11 20.63 -10.16
C LEU A 18 -2.29 19.17 -9.75
N THR A 19 -1.31 18.64 -9.04
CA THR A 19 -1.47 17.35 -8.36
C THR A 19 -2.47 17.56 -7.22
N TRP A 20 -3.65 17.02 -7.37
CA TRP A 20 -4.67 16.98 -6.31
C TRP A 20 -4.08 16.25 -5.12
N ALA A 21 -3.78 16.99 -4.06
CA ALA A 21 -3.17 16.43 -2.88
C ALA A 21 -4.20 15.59 -2.13
N GLN A 22 -4.10 14.26 -2.25
CA GLN A 22 -4.83 13.35 -1.38
C GLN A 22 -3.85 12.67 -0.42
N THR A 23 -4.23 12.54 0.84
CA THR A 23 -3.41 11.89 1.85
C THR A 23 -4.23 10.92 2.68
N PHE A 24 -3.67 9.72 2.89
CA PHE A 24 -4.15 8.79 3.88
C PHE A 24 -3.30 8.88 5.14
N SER A 25 -3.94 8.82 6.30
CA SER A 25 -3.27 8.78 7.60
C SER A 25 -4.03 7.89 8.58
N LEU A 26 -3.37 7.45 9.65
CA LEU A 26 -4.02 6.75 10.76
C LEU A 26 -4.16 7.69 11.96
N GLN A 27 -5.35 7.72 12.53
CA GLN A 27 -5.61 8.29 13.84
C GLN A 27 -5.88 7.14 14.81
N VAL A 28 -4.91 6.84 15.66
CA VAL A 28 -4.99 5.77 16.65
C VAL A 28 -5.59 6.35 17.94
N GLU A 29 -6.70 5.77 18.41
CA GLU A 29 -7.35 6.16 19.65
C GLU A 29 -6.87 5.29 20.83
N ASN A 30 -6.70 3.99 20.56
CA ASN A 30 -6.14 3.01 21.52
C ASN A 30 -5.72 1.72 20.77
N ASP A 31 -5.27 0.71 21.51
CA ASP A 31 -4.74 -0.55 20.95
C ASP A 31 -5.73 -1.34 20.08
N SER A 32 -7.03 -1.06 20.18
CA SER A 32 -8.08 -1.79 19.47
C SER A 32 -9.02 -0.90 18.65
N LEU A 33 -8.72 0.39 18.57
CA LEU A 33 -9.52 1.35 17.81
C LEU A 33 -8.63 2.38 17.11
N ALA A 34 -8.72 2.40 15.80
CA ALA A 34 -8.11 3.43 14.96
C ALA A 34 -9.10 3.90 13.88
N TYR A 35 -8.78 5.00 13.25
CA TYR A 35 -9.46 5.49 12.05
C TYR A 35 -8.46 5.68 10.93
N LEU A 36 -8.76 5.10 9.78
CA LEU A 36 -8.13 5.52 8.54
C LEU A 36 -8.78 6.82 8.10
N VAL A 37 -7.99 7.85 7.90
CA VAL A 37 -8.45 9.19 7.50
C VAL A 37 -7.97 9.46 6.10
N LEU A 38 -8.88 9.83 5.21
CA LEU A 38 -8.59 10.36 3.89
C LEU A 38 -8.85 11.86 3.89
N LYS A 39 -7.86 12.65 3.57
CA LYS A 39 -7.99 14.08 3.35
C LYS A 39 -7.72 14.38 1.87
N THR A 40 -8.63 15.12 1.26
CA THR A 40 -8.49 15.69 -0.08
C THR A 40 -8.62 17.21 0.01
N ASP A 41 -8.46 17.91 -1.10
CA ASP A 41 -8.60 19.38 -1.12
C ASP A 41 -9.99 19.86 -0.70
N SER A 42 -11.03 19.03 -0.90
CA SER A 42 -12.42 19.40 -0.66
C SER A 42 -13.14 18.57 0.40
N THR A 43 -12.58 17.43 0.82
CA THR A 43 -13.27 16.50 1.72
C THR A 43 -12.32 15.90 2.75
N THR A 44 -12.89 15.51 3.89
CA THR A 44 -12.25 14.62 4.85
C THR A 44 -13.22 13.47 5.15
N ASP A 45 -12.77 12.24 4.98
CA ASP A 45 -13.53 11.04 5.28
C ASP A 45 -12.79 10.15 6.28
N ARG A 46 -13.53 9.37 7.07
CA ARG A 46 -12.97 8.52 8.13
C ARG A 46 -13.58 7.12 8.06
N TRP A 47 -12.73 6.11 8.11
CA TRP A 47 -13.12 4.71 8.16
C TRP A 47 -12.71 4.10 9.50
N ARG A 48 -13.68 3.59 10.26
CA ARG A 48 -13.45 3.01 11.59
C ARG A 48 -12.82 1.61 11.47
N LEU A 49 -11.72 1.42 12.19
CA LEU A 49 -10.98 0.17 12.32
C LEU A 49 -11.07 -0.28 13.79
N ALA A 50 -12.06 -1.14 14.11
CA ALA A 50 -12.32 -1.61 15.48
C ALA A 50 -11.50 -2.88 15.81
N PHE A 51 -10.19 -2.80 15.62
CA PHE A 51 -9.19 -3.86 15.87
C PHE A 51 -7.79 -3.25 15.86
N PRO A 52 -6.77 -3.95 16.38
CA PRO A 52 -5.40 -3.46 16.37
C PRO A 52 -4.90 -3.20 14.95
N VAL A 53 -4.25 -2.06 14.76
CA VAL A 53 -3.57 -1.66 13.52
C VAL A 53 -2.09 -1.57 13.81
N TYR A 54 -1.24 -2.19 12.96
CA TYR A 54 0.20 -2.21 13.19
C TYR A 54 1.01 -1.51 12.09
N ARG A 55 0.42 -1.25 10.91
CA ARG A 55 1.13 -0.64 9.77
C ARG A 55 0.19 0.12 8.85
N LEU A 56 0.69 1.21 8.29
CA LEU A 56 0.11 1.91 7.14
C LEU A 56 1.21 2.07 6.08
N CYS A 57 0.93 1.65 4.86
CA CYS A 57 1.66 2.05 3.66
C CYS A 57 0.69 2.74 2.70
N VAL A 58 1.20 3.62 1.88
CA VAL A 58 0.40 4.32 0.86
C VAL A 58 1.07 4.22 -0.50
N GLY A 59 0.30 4.12 -1.55
CA GLY A 59 0.77 4.09 -2.93
C GLY A 59 -0.31 3.56 -3.86
N ASP A 60 -0.10 3.68 -5.15
CA ASP A 60 -1.01 3.21 -6.19
C ASP A 60 -0.83 1.69 -6.38
N VAL A 61 -1.69 0.90 -5.73
CA VAL A 61 -1.60 -0.57 -5.73
C VAL A 61 -2.21 -1.18 -6.97
N ASP A 62 -3.32 -0.60 -7.47
CA ASP A 62 -4.07 -1.16 -8.59
C ASP A 62 -3.71 -0.52 -9.95
N GLY A 63 -2.80 0.47 -9.95
CA GLY A 63 -2.29 1.12 -11.15
C GLY A 63 -3.27 2.09 -11.78
N ASP A 64 -4.26 2.61 -11.02
CA ASP A 64 -5.27 3.54 -11.53
C ASP A 64 -4.82 5.01 -11.49
N GLY A 65 -3.62 5.30 -11.00
CA GLY A 65 -3.05 6.63 -10.85
C GLY A 65 -3.45 7.34 -9.56
N SER A 66 -4.23 6.70 -8.70
CA SER A 66 -4.64 7.23 -7.40
C SER A 66 -3.88 6.55 -6.26
N VAL A 67 -3.65 7.29 -5.17
CA VAL A 67 -3.00 6.72 -3.99
C VAL A 67 -4.01 5.89 -3.20
N ASP A 68 -3.67 4.65 -2.89
CA ASP A 68 -4.39 3.74 -2.01
C ASP A 68 -3.75 3.67 -0.63
N ALA A 69 -4.50 3.15 0.34
CA ALA A 69 -4.01 2.87 1.69
C ALA A 69 -3.97 1.37 1.96
N MET A 70 -2.80 0.87 2.29
CA MET A 70 -2.56 -0.50 2.73
C MET A 70 -2.43 -0.51 4.25
N VAL A 71 -3.39 -1.15 4.92
CA VAL A 71 -3.49 -1.14 6.39
C VAL A 71 -3.24 -2.53 6.94
N GLY A 72 -2.21 -2.66 7.77
CA GLY A 72 -1.90 -3.87 8.53
C GLY A 72 -2.74 -3.94 9.79
N VAL A 73 -3.55 -4.98 9.93
CA VAL A 73 -4.50 -5.17 11.02
C VAL A 73 -4.33 -6.53 11.68
N VAL A 74 -4.79 -6.69 12.92
CA VAL A 74 -4.79 -7.98 13.62
C VAL A 74 -6.22 -8.36 13.92
N LYS A 75 -6.75 -9.34 13.18
CA LYS A 75 -8.12 -9.82 13.37
C LYS A 75 -8.40 -11.16 12.69
N ALA A 76 -9.48 -11.83 13.09
CA ALA A 76 -10.11 -12.88 12.31
C ALA A 76 -10.89 -12.32 11.13
N THR A 77 -11.04 -13.08 10.04
CA THR A 77 -11.88 -12.73 8.90
C THR A 77 -13.13 -13.63 8.85
N ARG A 78 -14.05 -13.33 7.94
CA ARG A 78 -15.22 -14.16 7.70
C ARG A 78 -14.85 -15.62 7.34
N PHE A 79 -13.76 -15.77 6.58
CA PHE A 79 -13.34 -17.06 6.00
C PHE A 79 -12.22 -17.74 6.80
N ASP A 80 -11.54 -17.02 7.69
CA ASP A 80 -10.48 -17.54 8.55
C ASP A 80 -10.67 -16.99 9.96
N LYS A 81 -11.09 -17.87 10.89
CA LYS A 81 -11.42 -17.49 12.28
C LYS A 81 -10.18 -17.30 13.17
N THR A 82 -9.00 -17.58 12.65
CA THR A 82 -7.74 -17.36 13.38
C THR A 82 -7.47 -15.87 13.46
N ILE A 83 -7.23 -15.36 14.67
CA ILE A 83 -6.73 -13.99 14.87
C ILE A 83 -5.29 -13.95 14.38
N ALA A 84 -5.02 -13.21 13.35
CA ALA A 84 -3.70 -13.09 12.73
C ALA A 84 -3.54 -11.71 12.08
N ARG A 85 -2.30 -11.38 11.71
CA ARG A 85 -2.01 -10.20 10.90
C ARG A 85 -2.63 -10.35 9.51
N ARG A 86 -3.26 -9.27 9.06
CA ARG A 86 -3.93 -9.19 7.76
C ARG A 86 -3.56 -7.88 7.08
N LEU A 87 -3.62 -7.88 5.77
CA LEU A 87 -3.50 -6.68 4.96
C LEU A 87 -4.89 -6.29 4.43
N PHE A 88 -5.30 -5.04 4.65
CA PHE A 88 -6.49 -4.45 4.06
C PHE A 88 -6.07 -3.33 3.12
N ILE A 89 -6.71 -3.21 1.98
CA ILE A 89 -6.44 -2.16 1.01
C ILE A 89 -7.69 -1.34 0.81
N PHE A 90 -7.54 -0.02 0.90
CA PHE A 90 -8.60 0.95 0.73
C PHE A 90 -8.21 1.95 -0.36
N LYS A 91 -9.17 2.41 -1.10
CA LYS A 91 -8.98 3.44 -2.12
C LYS A 91 -9.83 4.67 -1.87
N ASN A 92 -9.41 5.78 -2.48
CA ASN A 92 -10.25 6.95 -2.61
C ASN A 92 -11.26 6.75 -3.73
N HIS A 93 -12.54 6.83 -3.40
CA HIS A 93 -13.60 6.90 -4.39
C HIS A 93 -14.40 8.18 -4.20
N ARG A 94 -14.12 9.19 -5.01
CA ARG A 94 -14.81 10.51 -4.98
C ARG A 94 -14.76 11.16 -3.59
N GLY A 95 -13.58 11.19 -2.97
CA GLY A 95 -13.37 11.78 -1.64
C GLY A 95 -13.85 10.92 -0.47
N ARG A 96 -14.22 9.66 -0.72
CA ARG A 96 -14.62 8.70 0.31
C ARG A 96 -13.75 7.46 0.32
N ILE A 97 -13.45 6.95 1.51
CA ILE A 97 -12.74 5.71 1.70
C ILE A 97 -13.64 4.54 1.30
N ARG A 98 -13.14 3.66 0.44
CA ARG A 98 -13.82 2.42 0.05
C ARG A 98 -12.86 1.25 0.13
N PRO A 99 -13.31 0.08 0.64
CA PRO A 99 -12.50 -1.12 0.59
C PRO A 99 -12.22 -1.51 -0.86
N LEU A 100 -10.97 -1.75 -1.17
CA LEU A 100 -10.51 -2.33 -2.42
C LEU A 100 -10.26 -3.83 -2.24
N TRP A 101 -9.61 -4.22 -1.12
CA TRP A 101 -9.35 -5.61 -0.78
C TRP A 101 -9.28 -5.81 0.74
N MET A 102 -9.98 -6.82 1.25
CA MET A 102 -10.21 -6.99 2.68
C MET A 102 -9.61 -8.27 3.26
N GLY A 103 -8.31 -8.47 3.03
CA GLY A 103 -7.53 -9.43 3.80
C GLY A 103 -7.77 -10.90 3.51
N SER A 104 -7.89 -11.28 2.25
CA SER A 104 -7.73 -12.68 1.86
C SER A 104 -6.34 -13.16 2.25
N ARG A 105 -6.19 -14.46 2.44
CA ARG A 105 -4.91 -15.08 2.77
C ARG A 105 -3.91 -14.90 1.63
N LEU A 106 -2.69 -14.44 1.94
CA LEU A 106 -1.61 -14.25 0.96
C LEU A 106 -0.80 -15.54 0.67
N GLY A 107 -1.29 -16.68 1.13
CA GLY A 107 -0.63 -17.98 1.00
C GLY A 107 -0.13 -18.49 2.35
N GLY A 108 0.78 -17.80 3.01
CA GLY A 108 1.28 -18.07 4.34
C GLY A 108 0.61 -17.22 5.43
N ILE A 109 1.16 -17.27 6.65
CA ILE A 109 0.77 -16.41 7.76
C ILE A 109 1.54 -15.10 7.61
N LEU A 110 0.82 -13.99 7.40
CA LEU A 110 1.44 -12.68 7.24
C LEU A 110 2.16 -12.27 8.53
N HIS A 111 3.44 -11.99 8.42
CA HIS A 111 4.27 -11.45 9.48
C HIS A 111 4.39 -9.93 9.36
N ASP A 112 4.69 -9.43 8.17
CA ASP A 112 4.73 -8.01 7.84
C ASP A 112 4.59 -7.76 6.34
N PHE A 113 4.43 -6.49 5.95
CA PHE A 113 4.42 -6.09 4.54
C PHE A 113 4.95 -4.67 4.38
N ARG A 114 5.35 -4.32 3.17
CA ARG A 114 5.71 -2.97 2.74
C ARG A 114 5.28 -2.73 1.30
N PHE A 115 5.29 -1.50 0.86
CA PHE A 115 5.01 -1.13 -0.52
C PHE A 115 6.26 -0.49 -1.13
N VAL A 116 6.76 -1.07 -2.20
CA VAL A 116 8.01 -0.67 -2.87
C VAL A 116 7.82 -0.81 -4.37
N ASP A 117 8.19 0.22 -5.13
CA ASP A 117 8.19 0.23 -6.59
C ASP A 117 6.87 -0.26 -7.23
N GLY A 118 5.74 0.17 -6.66
CA GLY A 118 4.40 -0.21 -7.16
C GLY A 118 3.95 -1.62 -6.74
N HIS A 119 4.69 -2.32 -5.87
CA HIS A 119 4.39 -3.68 -5.47
C HIS A 119 4.28 -3.82 -3.95
N VAL A 120 3.41 -4.72 -3.51
CA VAL A 120 3.36 -5.14 -2.12
C VAL A 120 4.38 -6.24 -1.90
N VAL A 121 5.33 -6.02 -1.01
CA VAL A 121 6.28 -7.04 -0.55
C VAL A 121 5.81 -7.54 0.81
N SER A 122 5.60 -8.84 0.95
CA SER A 122 5.16 -9.47 2.20
C SER A 122 6.22 -10.41 2.76
N LEU A 123 6.38 -10.39 4.08
CA LEU A 123 7.07 -11.40 4.87
C LEU A 123 6.03 -12.35 5.47
N GLN A 124 6.12 -13.63 5.19
CA GLN A 124 5.15 -14.64 5.60
C GLN A 124 5.84 -15.85 6.23
N ALA A 125 5.23 -16.41 7.29
CA ALA A 125 5.60 -17.71 7.82
C ALA A 125 4.85 -18.82 7.07
N THR A 126 5.53 -19.92 6.82
CA THR A 126 4.98 -21.15 6.27
C THR A 126 4.66 -22.16 7.37
N THR A 127 3.87 -23.18 7.06
CA THR A 127 3.41 -24.18 8.04
C THR A 127 4.53 -25.08 8.59
N ASP A 128 5.67 -25.16 7.90
CA ASP A 128 6.87 -25.87 8.30
C ASP A 128 7.86 -25.03 9.15
N GLY A 129 7.42 -23.83 9.59
CA GLY A 129 8.23 -22.94 10.42
C GLY A 129 9.31 -22.18 9.66
N ARG A 130 9.28 -22.22 8.34
CA ARG A 130 10.16 -21.41 7.47
C ARG A 130 9.48 -20.10 7.11
N TYR A 131 10.22 -19.26 6.37
CA TYR A 131 9.74 -17.95 5.92
C TYR A 131 9.89 -17.78 4.43
N VAL A 132 9.05 -16.92 3.89
CA VAL A 132 9.10 -16.47 2.51
C VAL A 132 8.98 -14.94 2.47
N VAL A 133 9.72 -14.31 1.57
CA VAL A 133 9.53 -12.92 1.17
C VAL A 133 9.01 -12.95 -0.26
N LEU A 134 7.81 -12.39 -0.45
CA LEU A 134 7.08 -12.50 -1.71
C LEU A 134 6.64 -11.13 -2.17
N GLU A 135 6.99 -10.80 -3.40
CA GLU A 135 6.49 -9.64 -4.11
C GLU A 135 5.15 -9.98 -4.77
N HIS A 136 4.17 -9.10 -4.57
CA HIS A 136 2.83 -9.23 -5.12
C HIS A 136 2.55 -8.11 -6.11
N GLU A 137 1.75 -8.42 -7.11
CA GLU A 137 1.17 -7.46 -8.04
C GLU A 137 -0.36 -7.46 -7.93
N TRP A 138 -0.97 -6.33 -8.24
CA TRP A 138 -2.42 -6.27 -8.33
C TRP A 138 -2.91 -7.05 -9.55
N ARG A 139 -3.89 -7.90 -9.34
CA ARG A 139 -4.62 -8.61 -10.39
C ARG A 139 -6.10 -8.33 -10.23
N LYS A 140 -6.91 -8.59 -11.23
CA LYS A 140 -8.34 -8.24 -11.35
C LYS A 140 -9.14 -8.12 -10.02
N PHE A 141 -8.87 -8.97 -9.03
CA PHE A 141 -9.64 -9.04 -7.79
C PHE A 141 -8.77 -9.09 -6.52
N GLY A 142 -7.51 -8.71 -6.60
CA GLY A 142 -6.62 -8.69 -5.43
C GLY A 142 -5.16 -8.92 -5.76
N LEU A 143 -4.39 -9.17 -4.72
CA LEU A 143 -2.95 -9.39 -4.82
C LEU A 143 -2.65 -10.81 -5.31
N GLY A 144 -1.92 -10.93 -6.40
CA GLY A 144 -1.35 -12.16 -6.91
C GLY A 144 0.16 -12.25 -6.64
N ALA A 145 0.67 -13.46 -6.43
CA ALA A 145 2.10 -13.70 -6.33
C ALA A 145 2.79 -13.31 -7.65
N ARG A 146 3.83 -12.49 -7.56
CA ARG A 146 4.66 -12.08 -8.70
C ARG A 146 6.01 -12.80 -8.67
N ARG A 147 6.77 -12.65 -7.59
CA ARG A 147 8.14 -13.15 -7.50
C ARG A 147 8.53 -13.43 -6.05
N PHE A 148 9.14 -14.59 -5.78
CA PHE A 148 9.80 -14.86 -4.51
C PHE A 148 11.13 -14.10 -4.46
N LEU A 149 11.31 -13.30 -3.40
CA LEU A 149 12.59 -12.67 -3.09
C LEU A 149 13.43 -13.56 -2.17
N ALA A 150 12.76 -14.31 -1.26
CA ALA A 150 13.33 -15.40 -0.48
C ALA A 150 12.29 -16.50 -0.27
N LYS A 151 12.71 -17.76 -0.20
CA LYS A 151 11.80 -18.91 -0.03
C LYS A 151 12.44 -20.00 0.81
N GLY A 152 11.74 -20.46 1.86
CA GLY A 152 12.15 -21.58 2.69
C GLY A 152 13.38 -21.26 3.54
N VAL A 153 13.52 -20.01 3.97
CA VAL A 153 14.67 -19.49 4.74
C VAL A 153 14.30 -19.33 6.22
N SER A 154 15.30 -19.05 7.06
CA SER A 154 15.09 -18.66 8.45
C SER A 154 14.45 -17.25 8.54
N LEU A 155 13.98 -16.87 9.74
CA LEU A 155 13.43 -15.53 9.97
C LEU A 155 14.49 -14.44 9.71
N ASP A 156 15.71 -14.62 10.22
CA ASP A 156 16.77 -13.62 10.10
C ASP A 156 17.15 -13.38 8.63
N GLU A 157 17.28 -14.46 7.84
CA GLU A 157 17.54 -14.37 6.40
C GLU A 157 16.36 -13.69 5.67
N ALA A 158 15.13 -14.03 6.04
CA ALA A 158 13.94 -13.41 5.45
C ALA A 158 13.84 -11.93 5.80
N MET A 159 14.12 -11.55 7.06
CA MET A 159 14.16 -10.15 7.50
C MET A 159 15.23 -9.36 6.74
N ALA A 160 16.43 -9.92 6.59
CA ALA A 160 17.51 -9.29 5.84
C ALA A 160 17.10 -8.95 4.39
N VAL A 161 16.37 -9.86 3.73
CA VAL A 161 15.82 -9.63 2.38
C VAL A 161 14.64 -8.66 2.40
N PHE A 162 13.77 -8.77 3.40
CA PHE A 162 12.59 -7.91 3.53
C PHE A 162 12.96 -6.45 3.81
N ASP A 163 14.02 -6.18 4.58
CA ASP A 163 14.43 -4.83 5.00
C ASP A 163 15.37 -4.14 3.98
N ILE A 164 15.76 -4.81 2.89
CA ILE A 164 16.52 -4.17 1.83
C ILE A 164 15.67 -3.04 1.23
N GLU A 165 16.11 -1.80 1.46
CA GLU A 165 15.63 -0.63 0.73
C GLU A 165 16.27 -0.64 -0.67
N ASN A 166 15.46 -0.74 -1.71
CA ASN A 166 15.88 -0.54 -3.08
C ASN A 166 15.77 0.93 -3.47
#